data_103caf13dc83c50047e016ee430e39c2
#
_entry.id   103caf13dc83c50047e016ee430e39c2
#
_cell.length_a   1.000
_cell.length_b   1.000
_cell.length_c   1.000
_cell.angle_alpha   90.00
_cell.angle_beta   90.00
_cell.angle_gamma   90.00
#
_symmetry.space_group_name_H-M   'P 1'
#
loop_
_entity.id
_entity.type
_entity.pdbx_description
1 polymer ?
#
loop_
_entity_poly.entity_id
_entity_poly.type
_entity_poly.pdbx_seq_one_letter_code
_entity_poly.pdbx_strand_id
1 'polypeptide(L)'
;TLQEGIYSGYINALGDPYSVYYDKEETKALFESTSGEYSGIGVVFSQNANTKISTAVQVYPDSPAEKAGVKAGDILYKVDGEDVTAEDLSEVVARIRGEEGTTVTLTVLRGENHEEVTLDITRGVVQVQTVTYTMKENQIGYIRITEFDKVTYEQFENALNELTQQGMEGLVVDLRANPGGNLDTVSQILDLLLPKGTIVYTEDKNGKRQEWTSDEEHQFTQPLAVLVDGNSASASEIFAGAVQD
;
A
#
# COMPACT_ATOMS: atom_id res chain seq x y z
N THR A 1 20.08 19.67 -8.05
CA THR A 1 20.72 20.97 -8.40
C THR A 1 21.60 21.51 -7.28
N LEU A 2 22.43 22.55 -7.53
CA LEU A 2 23.22 23.21 -6.48
C LEU A 2 22.30 23.83 -5.39
N GLN A 3 21.15 24.35 -5.79
CA GLN A 3 20.17 24.94 -4.88
C GLN A 3 19.58 23.89 -3.94
N GLU A 4 19.22 22.73 -4.43
CA GLU A 4 18.72 21.61 -3.64
C GLU A 4 19.76 21.09 -2.64
N GLY A 5 21.04 21.02 -3.08
CA GLY A 5 22.15 20.70 -2.18
C GLY A 5 22.31 21.68 -1.02
N ILE A 6 22.05 22.98 -1.25
CA ILE A 6 22.06 24.00 -0.18
C ILE A 6 20.92 23.77 0.79
N TYR A 7 19.69 23.51 0.31
CA TYR A 7 18.53 23.26 1.16
C TYR A 7 18.69 22.00 1.99
N SER A 8 19.10 20.90 1.36
CA SER A 8 19.39 19.63 2.06
C SER A 8 20.48 19.83 3.12
N GLY A 9 21.58 20.50 2.79
CA GLY A 9 22.66 20.79 3.74
C GLY A 9 22.20 21.66 4.91
N TYR A 10 21.33 22.64 4.67
CA TYR A 10 20.80 23.51 5.72
C TYR A 10 19.90 22.71 6.70
N ILE A 11 19.03 21.88 6.20
CA ILE A 11 18.15 21.02 7.05
C ILE A 11 18.99 20.00 7.81
N ASN A 12 19.95 19.34 7.17
CA ASN A 12 20.84 18.37 7.83
C ASN A 12 21.66 19.00 8.97
N ALA A 13 21.98 20.29 8.86
CA ALA A 13 22.71 21.01 9.91
C ALA A 13 21.91 21.22 11.20
N LEU A 14 20.60 20.99 11.20
CA LEU A 14 19.76 21.01 12.42
C LEU A 14 20.10 19.85 13.36
N GLY A 15 20.68 18.75 12.86
CA GLY A 15 21.02 17.57 13.64
C GLY A 15 19.79 16.79 14.14
N ASP A 16 18.61 17.07 13.61
CA ASP A 16 17.38 16.36 13.91
C ASP A 16 17.15 15.23 12.89
N PRO A 17 17.09 13.95 13.32
CA PRO A 17 16.94 12.80 12.42
C PRO A 17 15.58 12.76 11.71
N TYR A 18 14.59 13.51 12.18
CA TYR A 18 13.25 13.55 11.59
C TYR A 18 13.04 14.72 10.62
N SER A 19 13.95 15.68 10.59
CA SER A 19 13.90 16.80 9.67
C SER A 19 14.59 16.43 8.35
N VAL A 20 13.80 16.30 7.29
CA VAL A 20 14.27 15.90 5.95
C VAL A 20 13.84 16.96 4.92
N TYR A 21 14.74 17.32 4.00
CA TYR A 21 14.39 18.07 2.81
C TYR A 21 14.08 17.11 1.67
N TYR A 22 12.93 17.27 1.06
CA TYR A 22 12.54 16.56 -0.16
C TYR A 22 12.53 17.53 -1.34
N ASP A 23 13.13 17.15 -2.45
CA ASP A 23 12.95 17.88 -3.70
C ASP A 23 11.56 17.62 -4.29
N LYS A 24 11.27 18.18 -5.47
CA LYS A 24 9.94 18.07 -6.10
C LYS A 24 9.57 16.60 -6.44
N GLU A 25 10.53 15.83 -6.91
CA GLU A 25 10.32 14.43 -7.31
C GLU A 25 10.21 13.52 -6.08
N GLU A 26 11.08 13.72 -5.10
CA GLU A 26 11.02 13.04 -3.81
C GLU A 26 9.72 13.37 -3.06
N THR A 27 9.27 14.63 -3.09
CA THR A 27 7.98 15.05 -2.52
C THR A 27 6.83 14.34 -3.21
N LYS A 28 6.85 14.24 -4.56
CA LYS A 28 5.84 13.49 -5.30
C LYS A 28 5.83 12.02 -4.91
N ALA A 29 7.00 11.38 -4.84
CA ALA A 29 7.12 9.99 -4.43
C ALA A 29 6.61 9.76 -3.00
N LEU A 30 6.88 10.69 -2.08
CA LEU A 30 6.34 10.64 -0.72
C LEU A 30 4.82 10.73 -0.70
N PHE A 31 4.21 11.62 -1.49
CA PHE A 31 2.76 11.71 -1.59
C PHE A 31 2.14 10.47 -2.22
N GLU A 32 2.75 9.90 -3.26
CA GLU A 32 2.31 8.63 -3.86
C GLU A 32 2.35 7.50 -2.83
N SER A 33 3.45 7.37 -2.05
CA SER A 33 3.58 6.33 -1.03
C SER A 33 2.57 6.48 0.11
N THR A 34 2.29 7.72 0.55
CA THR A 34 1.36 7.97 1.66
C THR A 34 -0.12 7.96 1.24
N SER A 35 -0.40 8.21 -0.04
CA SER A 35 -1.76 8.07 -0.57
C SER A 35 -2.13 6.62 -0.84
N GLY A 36 -1.15 5.78 -1.17
CA GLY A 36 -1.37 4.45 -1.72
C GLY A 36 -1.86 4.47 -3.16
N GLU A 37 -1.70 5.60 -3.86
CA GLU A 37 -2.09 5.77 -5.26
C GLU A 37 -0.93 6.27 -6.10
N TYR A 38 -0.77 5.71 -7.29
CA TYR A 38 0.23 6.16 -8.25
C TYR A 38 -0.28 6.02 -9.68
N SER A 39 0.30 6.79 -10.60
CA SER A 39 0.01 6.63 -12.03
C SER A 39 0.87 5.52 -12.63
N GLY A 40 0.22 4.51 -13.21
CA GLY A 40 0.89 3.35 -13.76
C GLY A 40 -0.04 2.30 -14.32
N ILE A 41 0.38 1.04 -14.30
CA ILE A 41 -0.38 -0.07 -14.86
C ILE A 41 -0.93 -1.07 -13.84
N GLY A 42 -0.39 -1.11 -12.60
CA GLY A 42 -0.88 -1.99 -11.53
C GLY A 42 -0.34 -3.41 -11.56
N VAL A 43 0.95 -3.57 -11.80
CA VAL A 43 1.65 -4.87 -11.75
C VAL A 43 2.83 -4.81 -10.79
N VAL A 44 2.95 -5.84 -9.96
CA VAL A 44 4.16 -6.07 -9.17
C VAL A 44 5.05 -7.05 -9.93
N PHE A 45 6.24 -6.60 -10.30
CA PHE A 45 7.26 -7.44 -10.92
C PHE A 45 8.30 -7.87 -9.89
N SER A 46 8.74 -9.12 -9.98
CA SER A 46 9.90 -9.65 -9.26
C SER A 46 10.98 -10.03 -10.26
N GLN A 47 12.22 -9.61 -10.00
CA GLN A 47 13.34 -9.91 -10.86
C GLN A 47 14.27 -10.92 -10.21
N ASN A 48 14.64 -11.94 -10.97
CA ASN A 48 15.68 -12.89 -10.56
C ASN A 48 17.06 -12.19 -10.64
N ALA A 49 17.77 -12.12 -9.52
CA ALA A 49 19.03 -11.40 -9.41
C ALA A 49 20.12 -11.91 -10.37
N ASN A 50 20.11 -13.21 -10.71
CA ASN A 50 21.14 -13.83 -11.54
C ASN A 50 20.81 -13.76 -13.04
N THR A 51 19.53 -13.97 -13.39
CA THR A 51 19.09 -14.05 -14.80
C THR A 51 18.54 -12.74 -15.32
N LYS A 52 18.28 -11.75 -14.45
CA LYS A 52 17.59 -10.49 -14.76
C LYS A 52 16.17 -10.66 -15.32
N ILE A 53 15.65 -11.87 -15.32
CA ILE A 53 14.28 -12.13 -15.77
C ILE A 53 13.29 -11.52 -14.78
N SER A 54 12.41 -10.66 -15.28
CA SER A 54 11.36 -10.00 -14.53
C SER A 54 10.02 -10.69 -14.78
N THR A 55 9.36 -11.14 -13.72
CA THR A 55 8.08 -11.86 -13.79
C THR A 55 7.01 -11.08 -13.05
N ALA A 56 5.81 -10.95 -13.61
CA ALA A 56 4.63 -10.41 -12.95
C ALA A 56 4.20 -11.37 -11.84
N VAL A 57 4.41 -10.98 -10.57
CA VAL A 57 4.04 -11.82 -9.42
C VAL A 57 2.65 -11.49 -8.89
N GLN A 58 2.18 -10.27 -9.13
CA GLN A 58 0.84 -9.83 -8.77
C GLN A 58 0.34 -8.81 -9.79
N VAL A 59 -0.93 -8.90 -10.14
CA VAL A 59 -1.67 -7.88 -10.89
C VAL A 59 -2.78 -7.37 -9.97
N TYR A 60 -2.84 -6.07 -9.77
CA TYR A 60 -3.86 -5.49 -8.89
C TYR A 60 -5.24 -5.57 -9.53
N PRO A 61 -6.28 -5.89 -8.76
CA PRO A 61 -7.66 -5.87 -9.22
C PRO A 61 -8.04 -4.50 -9.78
N ASP A 62 -8.89 -4.49 -10.80
CA ASP A 62 -9.39 -3.29 -11.49
C ASP A 62 -8.32 -2.38 -12.11
N SER A 63 -7.06 -2.81 -12.11
CA SER A 63 -5.93 -2.06 -12.67
C SER A 63 -5.96 -1.99 -14.19
N PRO A 64 -5.27 -1.02 -14.81
CA PRO A 64 -5.06 -0.98 -16.25
C PRO A 64 -4.47 -2.26 -16.84
N ALA A 65 -3.53 -2.89 -16.13
CA ALA A 65 -2.89 -4.13 -16.57
C ALA A 65 -3.85 -5.33 -16.55
N GLU A 66 -4.68 -5.46 -15.51
CA GLU A 66 -5.70 -6.51 -15.46
C GLU A 66 -6.70 -6.35 -16.61
N LYS A 67 -7.19 -5.13 -16.84
CA LYS A 67 -8.11 -4.81 -17.95
C LYS A 67 -7.50 -5.10 -19.32
N ALA A 68 -6.20 -4.89 -19.49
CA ALA A 68 -5.46 -5.22 -20.70
C ALA A 68 -5.13 -6.71 -20.83
N GLY A 69 -5.31 -7.50 -19.76
CA GLY A 69 -5.13 -8.95 -19.77
C GLY A 69 -3.75 -9.44 -19.37
N VAL A 70 -2.96 -8.65 -18.63
CA VAL A 70 -1.74 -9.13 -17.96
C VAL A 70 -2.11 -10.14 -16.89
N LYS A 71 -1.29 -11.17 -16.71
CA LYS A 71 -1.52 -12.24 -15.74
C LYS A 71 -0.30 -12.46 -14.85
N ALA A 72 -0.55 -12.88 -13.62
CA ALA A 72 0.53 -13.39 -12.77
C ALA A 72 1.21 -14.57 -13.46
N GLY A 73 2.54 -14.59 -13.42
CA GLY A 73 3.38 -15.55 -14.14
C GLY A 73 3.86 -15.09 -15.52
N ASP A 74 3.33 -13.98 -16.06
CA ASP A 74 3.85 -13.39 -17.30
C ASP A 74 5.29 -12.93 -17.11
N ILE A 75 6.19 -13.33 -17.99
CA ILE A 75 7.58 -12.89 -18.01
C ILE A 75 7.68 -11.66 -18.91
N LEU A 76 8.17 -10.56 -18.38
CA LEU A 76 8.35 -9.33 -19.14
C LEU A 76 9.50 -9.48 -20.13
N TYR A 77 9.21 -9.26 -21.41
CA TYR A 77 10.15 -9.41 -22.50
C TYR A 77 10.50 -8.06 -23.14
N LYS A 78 9.49 -7.25 -23.53
CA LYS A 78 9.72 -5.95 -24.15
C LYS A 78 8.84 -4.87 -23.53
N VAL A 79 9.35 -3.65 -23.52
CA VAL A 79 8.59 -2.43 -23.20
C VAL A 79 8.72 -1.49 -24.40
N ASP A 80 7.59 -1.07 -24.99
CA ASP A 80 7.54 -0.23 -26.19
C ASP A 80 8.38 -0.78 -27.37
N GLY A 81 8.43 -2.12 -27.48
CA GLY A 81 9.16 -2.84 -28.52
C GLY A 81 10.64 -3.07 -28.24
N GLU A 82 11.20 -2.51 -27.18
CA GLU A 82 12.59 -2.70 -26.78
C GLU A 82 12.73 -3.86 -25.78
N ASP A 83 13.73 -4.74 -26.03
CA ASP A 83 14.04 -5.89 -25.16
C ASP A 83 14.60 -5.41 -23.82
N VAL A 84 14.00 -5.89 -22.72
CA VAL A 84 14.34 -5.51 -21.34
C VAL A 84 14.88 -6.65 -20.50
N THR A 85 15.19 -7.79 -21.11
CA THR A 85 15.56 -9.03 -20.38
C THR A 85 16.89 -8.96 -19.63
N ALA A 86 17.77 -8.00 -19.98
CA ALA A 86 19.05 -7.79 -19.31
C ALA A 86 19.12 -6.52 -18.46
N GLU A 87 18.04 -5.75 -18.41
CA GLU A 87 17.98 -4.47 -17.70
C GLU A 87 17.64 -4.64 -16.22
N ASP A 88 18.02 -3.68 -15.39
CA ASP A 88 17.62 -3.64 -13.99
C ASP A 88 16.13 -3.28 -13.86
N LEU A 89 15.43 -3.98 -12.95
CA LEU A 89 13.97 -3.82 -12.78
C LEU A 89 13.57 -2.36 -12.50
N SER A 90 14.38 -1.61 -11.76
CA SER A 90 14.12 -0.19 -11.47
C SER A 90 14.07 0.67 -12.73
N GLU A 91 14.96 0.42 -13.70
CA GLU A 91 14.98 1.13 -14.99
C GLU A 91 13.77 0.75 -15.84
N VAL A 92 13.45 -0.55 -15.87
CA VAL A 92 12.28 -1.06 -16.59
C VAL A 92 10.98 -0.48 -16.00
N VAL A 93 10.83 -0.48 -14.67
CA VAL A 93 9.66 0.09 -13.98
C VAL A 93 9.54 1.60 -14.25
N ALA A 94 10.65 2.34 -14.31
CA ALA A 94 10.63 3.76 -14.65
C ALA A 94 10.06 4.03 -16.06
N ARG A 95 10.30 3.13 -17.02
CA ARG A 95 9.70 3.23 -18.38
C ARG A 95 8.25 2.79 -18.45
N ILE A 96 7.87 1.81 -17.61
CA ILE A 96 6.47 1.35 -17.51
C ILE A 96 5.59 2.42 -16.86
N ARG A 97 6.09 3.12 -15.84
CA ARG A 97 5.41 4.27 -15.23
C ARG A 97 5.31 5.43 -16.21
N GLY A 98 4.40 6.35 -15.96
CA GLY A 98 4.21 7.55 -16.78
C GLY A 98 2.94 8.28 -16.42
N GLU A 99 2.64 9.34 -17.16
CA GLU A 99 1.45 10.16 -16.95
C GLU A 99 0.16 9.37 -17.24
N GLU A 100 -0.85 9.63 -16.45
CA GLU A 100 -2.19 9.08 -16.64
C GLU A 100 -2.71 9.38 -18.06
N GLY A 101 -3.39 8.40 -18.65
CA GLY A 101 -3.93 8.49 -20.01
C GLY A 101 -2.91 8.21 -21.13
N THR A 102 -1.61 8.10 -20.83
CA THR A 102 -0.61 7.68 -21.81
C THR A 102 -0.58 6.16 -21.93
N THR A 103 -0.12 5.64 -23.08
CA THR A 103 -0.06 4.20 -23.35
C THR A 103 1.36 3.68 -23.22
N VAL A 104 1.51 2.47 -22.70
CA VAL A 104 2.73 1.66 -22.76
C VAL A 104 2.40 0.31 -23.38
N THR A 105 3.24 -0.18 -24.29
CA THR A 105 3.10 -1.50 -24.90
C THR A 105 4.03 -2.49 -24.20
N LEU A 106 3.46 -3.53 -23.58
CA LEU A 106 4.24 -4.62 -23.00
C LEU A 106 4.17 -5.84 -23.93
N THR A 107 5.31 -6.46 -24.20
CA THR A 107 5.37 -7.82 -24.72
C THR A 107 5.81 -8.74 -23.60
N VAL A 108 5.00 -9.76 -23.30
CA VAL A 108 5.28 -10.74 -22.26
C VAL A 108 5.40 -12.13 -22.86
N LEU A 109 6.15 -13.01 -22.22
CA LEU A 109 6.20 -14.44 -22.52
C LEU A 109 5.30 -15.18 -21.54
N ARG A 110 4.29 -15.88 -22.07
CA ARG A 110 3.24 -16.52 -21.28
C ARG A 110 3.26 -18.05 -21.40
N GLY A 111 3.00 -18.70 -20.28
CA GLY A 111 2.88 -20.16 -20.20
C GLY A 111 4.19 -20.91 -20.43
N GLU A 112 4.13 -22.25 -20.42
CA GLU A 112 5.30 -23.11 -20.55
C GLU A 112 5.98 -23.01 -21.93
N ASN A 113 5.21 -22.67 -22.96
CA ASN A 113 5.71 -22.51 -24.32
C ASN A 113 6.30 -21.13 -24.62
N HIS A 114 6.33 -20.21 -23.63
CA HIS A 114 6.80 -18.83 -23.77
C HIS A 114 6.17 -18.11 -24.97
N GLU A 115 4.86 -18.22 -25.11
CA GLU A 115 4.12 -17.54 -26.18
C GLU A 115 4.23 -16.01 -26.00
N GLU A 116 4.63 -15.31 -27.06
CA GLU A 116 4.68 -13.84 -27.07
C GLU A 116 3.27 -13.26 -27.11
N VAL A 117 2.91 -12.46 -26.10
CA VAL A 117 1.66 -11.73 -26.01
C VAL A 117 1.97 -10.25 -25.90
N THR A 118 1.48 -9.45 -26.86
CA THR A 118 1.64 -7.99 -26.83
C THR A 118 0.37 -7.33 -26.34
N LEU A 119 0.50 -6.43 -25.37
CA LEU A 119 -0.58 -5.79 -24.64
C LEU A 119 -0.35 -4.28 -24.59
N ASP A 120 -1.29 -3.51 -25.17
CA ASP A 120 -1.30 -2.05 -25.06
C ASP A 120 -2.08 -1.66 -23.79
N ILE A 121 -1.43 -0.94 -22.90
CA ILE A 121 -1.96 -0.61 -21.59
C ILE A 121 -2.00 0.91 -21.43
N THR A 122 -3.19 1.47 -21.29
CA THR A 122 -3.35 2.89 -20.96
C THR A 122 -3.11 3.06 -19.48
N ARG A 123 -2.11 3.87 -19.11
CA ARG A 123 -1.79 4.16 -17.71
C ARG A 123 -2.96 4.88 -17.03
N GLY A 124 -3.21 4.55 -15.78
CA GLY A 124 -4.26 5.15 -14.96
C GLY A 124 -3.84 5.23 -13.51
N VAL A 125 -4.72 5.77 -12.68
CA VAL A 125 -4.54 5.72 -11.23
C VAL A 125 -4.65 4.26 -10.78
N VAL A 126 -3.64 3.80 -10.08
CA VAL A 126 -3.57 2.46 -9.48
C VAL A 126 -3.59 2.61 -7.98
N GLN A 127 -4.50 1.92 -7.32
CA GLN A 127 -4.51 1.81 -5.86
C GLN A 127 -3.65 0.62 -5.42
N VAL A 128 -2.74 0.87 -4.48
CA VAL A 128 -1.95 -0.19 -3.86
C VAL A 128 -2.86 -1.03 -2.97
N GLN A 129 -2.79 -2.35 -3.10
CA GLN A 129 -3.54 -3.24 -2.24
C GLN A 129 -2.83 -3.38 -0.88
N THR A 130 -3.28 -2.59 0.09
CA THR A 130 -2.75 -2.61 1.47
C THR A 130 -3.52 -3.55 2.39
N VAL A 131 -4.71 -3.99 2.00
CA VAL A 131 -5.56 -4.91 2.76
C VAL A 131 -5.79 -6.19 1.99
N THR A 132 -5.59 -7.32 2.67
CA THR A 132 -6.02 -8.64 2.20
C THR A 132 -6.85 -9.32 3.27
N TYR A 133 -7.85 -10.10 2.88
CA TYR A 133 -8.73 -10.75 3.84
C TYR A 133 -9.18 -12.13 3.39
N THR A 134 -9.58 -12.93 4.34
CA THR A 134 -10.14 -14.26 4.10
C THR A 134 -10.95 -14.72 5.30
N MET A 135 -12.01 -15.48 5.04
CA MET A 135 -12.69 -16.23 6.09
C MET A 135 -11.87 -17.48 6.43
N LYS A 136 -11.53 -17.68 7.70
CA LYS A 136 -10.90 -18.88 8.24
C LYS A 136 -11.93 -19.86 8.79
N GLU A 137 -11.47 -21.03 9.22
CA GLU A 137 -12.33 -22.01 9.93
C GLU A 137 -12.96 -21.37 11.17
N ASN A 138 -14.11 -21.90 11.58
CA ASN A 138 -14.91 -21.42 12.71
C ASN A 138 -15.41 -19.97 12.54
N GLN A 139 -15.64 -19.52 11.31
CA GLN A 139 -16.17 -18.18 10.98
C GLN A 139 -15.30 -17.05 11.54
N ILE A 140 -13.99 -17.25 11.57
CA ILE A 140 -13.04 -16.21 11.96
C ILE A 140 -12.62 -15.43 10.72
N GLY A 141 -12.99 -14.14 10.70
CA GLY A 141 -12.44 -13.20 9.72
C GLY A 141 -10.97 -12.93 10.00
N TYR A 142 -10.17 -12.92 8.95
CA TYR A 142 -8.76 -12.55 9.03
C TYR A 142 -8.51 -11.43 8.03
N ILE A 143 -8.05 -10.28 8.53
CA ILE A 143 -7.68 -9.13 7.72
C ILE A 143 -6.20 -8.82 8.00
N ARG A 144 -5.40 -8.75 6.96
CA ARG A 144 -4.01 -8.28 7.05
C ARG A 144 -3.91 -6.90 6.45
N ILE A 145 -3.29 -5.97 7.18
CA ILE A 145 -2.97 -4.62 6.74
C ILE A 145 -1.45 -4.52 6.64
N THR A 146 -0.92 -4.18 5.47
CA THR A 146 0.52 -4.06 5.25
C THR A 146 1.05 -2.66 5.53
N GLU A 147 0.22 -1.63 5.36
CA GLU A 147 0.53 -0.23 5.60
C GLU A 147 -0.77 0.57 5.76
N PHE A 148 -0.72 1.71 6.48
CA PHE A 148 -1.87 2.60 6.65
C PHE A 148 -1.81 3.78 5.69
N ASP A 149 -2.05 3.53 4.39
CA ASP A 149 -2.20 4.57 3.38
C ASP A 149 -3.64 5.10 3.36
N LYS A 150 -3.91 6.18 2.63
CA LYS A 150 -5.26 6.73 2.54
C LYS A 150 -6.27 5.74 1.96
N VAL A 151 -5.84 4.90 1.01
CA VAL A 151 -6.69 3.86 0.39
C VAL A 151 -7.04 2.72 1.34
N THR A 152 -6.31 2.57 2.45
CA THR A 152 -6.45 1.45 3.38
C THR A 152 -7.78 1.45 4.11
N TYR A 153 -8.34 2.64 4.42
CA TYR A 153 -9.64 2.72 5.09
C TYR A 153 -10.75 2.06 4.27
N GLU A 154 -10.92 2.47 3.02
CA GLU A 154 -11.95 1.92 2.14
C GLU A 154 -11.76 0.41 1.91
N GLN A 155 -10.51 -0.04 1.70
CA GLN A 155 -10.20 -1.45 1.55
C GLN A 155 -10.53 -2.26 2.82
N PHE A 156 -10.27 -1.71 4.01
CA PHE A 156 -10.59 -2.35 5.27
C PHE A 156 -12.10 -2.41 5.51
N GLU A 157 -12.81 -1.31 5.28
CA GLU A 157 -14.27 -1.24 5.41
C GLU A 157 -14.95 -2.26 4.49
N ASN A 158 -14.54 -2.35 3.23
CA ASN A 158 -15.03 -3.35 2.28
C ASN A 158 -14.76 -4.78 2.77
N ALA A 159 -13.54 -5.06 3.24
CA ALA A 159 -13.17 -6.37 3.77
C ALA A 159 -14.01 -6.76 5.00
N LEU A 160 -14.21 -5.82 5.92
CA LEU A 160 -15.02 -6.01 7.13
C LEU A 160 -16.49 -6.29 6.77
N ASN A 161 -17.05 -5.53 5.83
CA ASN A 161 -18.40 -5.70 5.35
C ASN A 161 -18.61 -7.05 4.67
N GLU A 162 -17.69 -7.48 3.80
CA GLU A 162 -17.80 -8.78 3.13
C GLU A 162 -17.68 -9.95 4.11
N LEU A 163 -16.73 -9.91 5.05
CA LEU A 163 -16.61 -10.94 6.09
C LEU A 163 -17.85 -11.01 6.98
N THR A 164 -18.43 -9.86 7.33
CA THR A 164 -19.67 -9.77 8.10
C THR A 164 -20.83 -10.41 7.33
N GLN A 165 -20.98 -10.13 6.02
CA GLN A 165 -22.01 -10.75 5.18
C GLN A 165 -21.82 -12.27 5.03
N GLN A 166 -20.59 -12.77 5.12
CA GLN A 166 -20.26 -14.19 5.15
C GLN A 166 -20.53 -14.86 6.50
N GLY A 167 -21.01 -14.11 7.51
CA GLY A 167 -21.33 -14.63 8.84
C GLY A 167 -20.13 -14.76 9.78
N MET A 168 -19.20 -13.81 9.72
CA MET A 168 -18.05 -13.74 10.63
C MET A 168 -18.50 -13.64 12.09
N GLU A 169 -17.90 -14.48 12.96
CA GLU A 169 -18.17 -14.52 14.41
C GLU A 169 -17.03 -13.97 15.26
N GLY A 170 -15.87 -13.68 14.67
CA GLY A 170 -14.70 -13.06 15.30
C GLY A 170 -13.72 -12.57 14.27
N LEU A 171 -12.89 -11.59 14.62
CA LEU A 171 -11.94 -10.94 13.71
C LEU A 171 -10.51 -11.02 14.23
N VAL A 172 -9.59 -11.36 13.35
CA VAL A 172 -8.14 -11.22 13.58
C VAL A 172 -7.62 -10.17 12.61
N VAL A 173 -7.02 -9.10 13.15
CA VAL A 173 -6.30 -8.09 12.36
C VAL A 173 -4.80 -8.35 12.49
N ASP A 174 -4.13 -8.57 11.37
CA ASP A 174 -2.69 -8.86 11.31
C ASP A 174 -1.92 -7.62 10.84
N LEU A 175 -1.15 -7.04 11.76
CA LEU A 175 -0.27 -5.88 11.58
C LEU A 175 1.21 -6.27 11.62
N ARG A 176 1.55 -7.55 11.57
CA ARG A 176 2.95 -7.99 11.57
C ARG A 176 3.67 -7.47 10.34
N ALA A 177 4.86 -6.91 10.56
CA ALA A 177 5.67 -6.23 9.55
C ALA A 177 5.00 -4.98 8.93
N ASN A 178 4.02 -4.38 9.60
CA ASN A 178 3.39 -3.13 9.18
C ASN A 178 4.08 -1.95 9.87
N PRO A 179 4.81 -1.08 9.16
CA PRO A 179 5.58 0.03 9.73
C PRO A 179 4.71 1.20 10.22
N GLY A 180 3.40 1.14 10.00
CA GLY A 180 2.46 2.21 10.33
C GLY A 180 1.92 2.92 9.09
N GLY A 181 1.87 4.25 9.15
CA GLY A 181 1.37 5.11 8.07
C GLY A 181 0.53 6.27 8.59
N ASN A 182 -0.56 6.57 7.91
CA ASN A 182 -1.38 7.74 8.13
C ASN A 182 -2.23 7.64 9.41
N LEU A 183 -2.12 8.66 10.28
CA LEU A 183 -2.84 8.74 11.54
C LEU A 183 -4.35 8.85 11.37
N ASP A 184 -4.81 9.62 10.39
CA ASP A 184 -6.26 9.76 10.15
C ASP A 184 -6.84 8.43 9.65
N THR A 185 -6.11 7.70 8.80
CA THR A 185 -6.53 6.38 8.29
C THR A 185 -6.68 5.36 9.41
N VAL A 186 -5.69 5.23 10.30
CA VAL A 186 -5.80 4.28 11.42
C VAL A 186 -6.90 4.66 12.38
N SER A 187 -7.13 5.97 12.60
CA SER A 187 -8.20 6.45 13.46
C SER A 187 -9.59 6.16 12.87
N GLN A 188 -9.77 6.34 11.55
CA GLN A 188 -11.01 5.97 10.86
C GLN A 188 -11.30 4.47 10.93
N ILE A 189 -10.28 3.63 10.78
CA ILE A 189 -10.44 2.17 10.91
C ILE A 189 -10.82 1.78 12.35
N LEU A 190 -10.19 2.40 13.34
CA LEU A 190 -10.51 2.15 14.75
C LEU A 190 -11.90 2.62 15.14
N ASP A 191 -12.41 3.68 14.52
CA ASP A 191 -13.79 4.15 14.69
C ASP A 191 -14.82 3.10 14.25
N LEU A 192 -14.52 2.28 13.23
CA LEU A 192 -15.37 1.15 12.84
C LEU A 192 -15.39 0.01 13.86
N LEU A 193 -14.38 -0.08 14.73
CA LEU A 193 -14.15 -1.25 15.58
C LEU A 193 -14.42 -0.99 17.07
N LEU A 194 -14.21 0.24 17.54
CA LEU A 194 -14.22 0.56 18.95
C LEU A 194 -15.54 1.18 19.40
N PRO A 195 -15.94 0.98 20.67
CA PRO A 195 -17.00 1.76 21.26
C PRO A 195 -16.57 3.23 21.36
N LYS A 196 -17.54 4.11 21.59
CA LYS A 196 -17.28 5.54 21.77
C LYS A 196 -16.22 5.81 22.81
N GLY A 197 -15.18 6.53 22.41
CA GLY A 197 -14.06 6.87 23.28
C GLY A 197 -12.95 7.62 22.56
N THR A 198 -11.88 7.91 23.30
CA THR A 198 -10.65 8.44 22.73
C THR A 198 -9.85 7.31 22.10
N ILE A 199 -9.49 7.46 20.82
CA ILE A 199 -8.60 6.55 20.09
C ILE A 199 -7.14 6.92 20.41
N VAL A 200 -6.79 8.18 20.18
CA VAL A 200 -5.45 8.72 20.37
C VAL A 200 -5.51 10.23 20.53
N TYR A 201 -4.57 10.81 21.22
CA TYR A 201 -4.37 12.26 21.22
C TYR A 201 -2.90 12.61 21.00
N THR A 202 -2.65 13.79 20.44
CA THR A 202 -1.34 14.42 20.39
C THR A 202 -1.33 15.63 21.32
N GLU A 203 -0.20 15.91 21.94
CA GLU A 203 -0.01 17.10 22.77
C GLU A 203 1.28 17.81 22.37
N ASP A 204 1.20 19.10 22.04
CA ASP A 204 2.37 19.89 21.73
C ASP A 204 3.11 20.33 23.02
N LYS A 205 4.29 20.92 22.87
CA LYS A 205 5.09 21.43 23.98
C LYS A 205 4.42 22.52 24.83
N ASN A 206 3.31 23.09 24.38
CA ASN A 206 2.52 24.12 25.09
C ASN A 206 1.28 23.52 25.74
N GLY A 207 1.08 22.20 25.68
CA GLY A 207 -0.08 21.50 26.23
C GLY A 207 -1.33 21.58 25.34
N LYS A 208 -1.21 22.01 24.08
CA LYS A 208 -2.34 21.99 23.15
C LYS A 208 -2.54 20.58 22.65
N ARG A 209 -3.74 20.03 22.88
CA ARG A 209 -4.14 18.69 22.44
C ARG A 209 -4.95 18.74 21.16
N GLN A 210 -4.74 17.73 20.34
CA GLN A 210 -5.62 17.31 19.26
C GLN A 210 -5.98 15.85 19.51
N GLU A 211 -7.25 15.51 19.41
CA GLU A 211 -7.80 14.22 19.80
C GLU A 211 -8.55 13.60 18.62
N TRP A 212 -8.40 12.29 18.45
CA TRP A 212 -9.18 11.44 17.54
C TRP A 212 -10.05 10.53 18.40
N THR A 213 -11.32 10.45 18.09
CA THR A 213 -12.31 9.74 18.89
C THR A 213 -13.11 8.79 18.01
N SER A 214 -13.58 7.69 18.58
CA SER A 214 -14.62 6.83 18.01
C SER A 214 -16.00 7.31 18.43
N ASP A 215 -16.98 7.02 17.61
CA ASP A 215 -18.38 7.33 17.89
C ASP A 215 -19.22 6.08 18.29
N GLU A 216 -20.54 6.15 18.20
CA GLU A 216 -21.46 5.04 18.52
C GLU A 216 -22.14 4.46 17.27
N GLU A 217 -21.85 5.01 16.07
CA GLU A 217 -22.56 4.63 14.85
C GLU A 217 -22.06 3.30 14.30
N HIS A 218 -20.77 2.98 14.51
CA HIS A 218 -20.10 1.80 14.02
C HIS A 218 -19.47 1.03 15.21
N GLN A 219 -20.19 0.08 15.76
CA GLN A 219 -19.63 -0.74 16.85
C GLN A 219 -19.45 -2.18 16.40
N PHE A 220 -18.19 -2.63 16.32
CA PHE A 220 -17.87 -4.04 16.15
C PHE A 220 -17.99 -4.74 17.51
N THR A 221 -18.87 -5.75 17.60
CA THR A 221 -19.21 -6.40 18.89
C THR A 221 -18.67 -7.81 19.01
N GLN A 222 -18.13 -8.38 17.95
CA GLN A 222 -17.54 -9.72 17.95
C GLN A 222 -16.14 -9.71 18.59
N PRO A 223 -15.63 -10.86 19.05
CA PRO A 223 -14.26 -10.96 19.54
C PRO A 223 -13.25 -10.47 18.51
N LEU A 224 -12.33 -9.61 18.96
CA LEU A 224 -11.27 -9.03 18.15
C LEU A 224 -9.90 -9.42 18.73
N ALA A 225 -8.98 -9.84 17.88
CA ALA A 225 -7.59 -10.06 18.21
C ALA A 225 -6.66 -9.35 17.22
N VAL A 226 -5.56 -8.77 17.71
CA VAL A 226 -4.58 -8.07 16.90
C VAL A 226 -3.24 -8.80 16.97
N LEU A 227 -2.64 -9.07 15.81
CA LEU A 227 -1.31 -9.66 15.71
C LEU A 227 -0.29 -8.57 15.38
N VAL A 228 0.74 -8.46 16.19
CA VAL A 228 1.86 -7.52 16.02
C VAL A 228 3.19 -8.25 16.13
N ASP A 229 4.27 -7.65 15.63
CA ASP A 229 5.64 -8.12 15.81
C ASP A 229 6.60 -6.95 16.02
N GLY A 230 7.91 -7.24 16.09
CA GLY A 230 8.94 -6.22 16.29
C GLY A 230 9.10 -5.20 15.15
N ASN A 231 8.40 -5.40 14.02
CA ASN A 231 8.39 -4.50 12.88
C ASN A 231 7.05 -3.72 12.78
N SER A 232 6.10 -3.98 13.67
CA SER A 232 4.88 -3.19 13.80
C SER A 232 5.21 -1.88 14.52
N ALA A 233 4.97 -0.74 13.86
CA ALA A 233 5.38 0.56 14.40
C ALA A 233 4.35 1.67 14.13
N SER A 234 4.48 2.82 14.83
CA SER A 234 3.70 4.04 14.57
C SER A 234 2.17 3.79 14.60
N ALA A 235 1.44 3.96 13.49
CA ALA A 235 0.00 3.72 13.40
C ALA A 235 -0.41 2.29 13.83
N SER A 236 0.45 1.28 13.60
CA SER A 236 0.22 -0.08 14.09
C SER A 236 0.23 -0.17 15.62
N GLU A 237 1.07 0.64 16.28
CA GLU A 237 1.12 0.71 17.76
C GLU A 237 -0.12 1.44 18.29
N ILE A 238 -0.58 2.49 17.60
CA ILE A 238 -1.85 3.17 17.92
C ILE A 238 -3.02 2.19 17.81
N PHE A 239 -3.06 1.40 16.73
CA PHE A 239 -4.12 0.40 16.54
C PHE A 239 -4.12 -0.64 17.67
N ALA A 240 -2.95 -1.22 17.96
CA ALA A 240 -2.84 -2.25 18.98
C ALA A 240 -3.14 -1.70 20.39
N GLY A 241 -2.65 -0.49 20.72
CA GLY A 241 -2.91 0.16 21.99
C GLY A 241 -4.38 0.49 22.19
N ALA A 242 -5.02 1.12 21.22
CA ALA A 242 -6.43 1.49 21.29
C ALA A 242 -7.38 0.28 21.41
N VAL A 243 -7.01 -0.88 20.84
CA VAL A 243 -7.79 -2.13 20.98
C VAL A 243 -7.53 -2.78 22.36
N GLN A 244 -6.35 -2.59 22.95
CA GLN A 244 -5.97 -3.17 24.23
C GLN A 244 -6.61 -2.43 25.40
N ASP A 245 -6.73 -1.11 25.37
CA ASP A 245 -7.25 -0.24 26.45
C ASP A 245 -8.79 -0.25 26.49
#